data_57cb5e62df3c9d8941218715634e0c35
#
_entry.id   57cb5e62df3c9d8941218715634e0c35
#
_cell.length_a   1.000
_cell.length_b   1.000
_cell.length_c   1.000
_cell.angle_alpha   90.00
_cell.angle_beta   90.00
_cell.angle_gamma   90.00
#
_symmetry.space_group_name_H-M   'P 1'
#
loop_
_entity.id
_entity.type
_entity.pdbx_description
1 polymer ?
#
loop_
_entity_poly.entity_id
_entity_poly.type
_entity_poly.pdbx_seq_one_letter_code
_entity_poly.pdbx_strand_id
1 'polypeptide(L)'
;PLYSFREILIGGPEYADIASETHSLQDLQDLPLIGIAPGSSTRELYTQYYMRHNLPFSPDMEVATTDQIFPMVEHNLGISFFPEDLTKEHLASGKIIQIPIKEALPERKICLIRNVKRPQSIAARSLEEHLTSHRETE
;
A
#
# COMPACT_ATOMS: atom_id res chain seq x y z
N PRO A 1 15.06 -9.73 4.58
CA PRO A 1 13.68 -9.61 4.09
C PRO A 1 13.06 -10.98 3.87
N LEU A 2 11.75 -11.10 4.12
CA LEU A 2 10.96 -12.30 3.83
C LEU A 2 10.23 -12.16 2.51
N TYR A 3 9.64 -10.99 2.27
CA TYR A 3 8.76 -10.74 1.14
C TYR A 3 8.86 -9.28 0.70
N SER A 4 8.81 -9.07 -0.62
CA SER A 4 8.74 -7.73 -1.21
C SER A 4 7.38 -7.54 -1.88
N PHE A 5 6.82 -6.34 -1.76
CA PHE A 5 5.54 -6.00 -2.39
C PHE A 5 5.53 -4.55 -2.83
N ARG A 6 4.60 -4.23 -3.69
CA ARG A 6 4.31 -2.85 -4.12
C ARG A 6 2.86 -2.51 -3.78
N GLU A 7 2.64 -1.23 -3.66
CA GLU A 7 1.27 -0.72 -3.58
C GLU A 7 0.89 -0.12 -4.92
N ILE A 8 -0.41 -0.06 -5.18
CA ILE A 8 -1.00 0.59 -6.35
C ILE A 8 -1.98 1.66 -5.89
N LEU A 9 -2.26 2.63 -6.73
CA LEU A 9 -3.32 3.59 -6.49
C LEU A 9 -4.65 2.99 -6.95
N ILE A 10 -5.64 2.99 -6.10
CA ILE A 10 -6.97 2.44 -6.35
C ILE A 10 -8.06 3.49 -6.17
N GLY A 11 -9.13 3.32 -6.91
CA GLY A 11 -10.36 4.08 -6.79
C GLY A 11 -11.57 3.17 -6.91
N GLY A 12 -12.74 3.69 -6.55
CA GLY A 12 -14.00 2.99 -6.79
C GLY A 12 -14.43 3.08 -8.26
N PRO A 13 -15.55 2.42 -8.63
CA PRO A 13 -16.03 2.36 -10.02
C PRO A 13 -16.30 3.74 -10.66
N GLU A 14 -16.67 4.75 -9.88
CA GLU A 14 -16.90 6.11 -10.38
C GLU A 14 -15.63 6.80 -10.90
N TYR A 15 -14.44 6.30 -10.56
CA TYR A 15 -13.16 6.80 -11.05
C TYR A 15 -12.71 6.15 -12.38
N ALA A 16 -13.58 5.39 -13.06
CA ALA A 16 -13.25 4.67 -14.30
C ALA A 16 -12.70 5.57 -15.41
N ASP A 17 -13.26 6.76 -15.59
CA ASP A 17 -12.80 7.72 -16.61
C ASP A 17 -11.38 8.21 -16.31
N ILE A 18 -11.08 8.50 -15.05
CA ILE A 18 -9.75 8.89 -14.60
C ILE A 18 -8.76 7.73 -14.79
N ALA A 19 -9.17 6.52 -14.46
CA ALA A 19 -8.33 5.32 -14.59
C ALA A 19 -8.05 4.90 -16.04
N SER A 20 -8.77 5.44 -17.02
CA SER A 20 -8.56 5.14 -18.46
C SER A 20 -7.24 5.68 -19.01
N GLU A 21 -6.64 6.65 -18.34
CA GLU A 21 -5.37 7.26 -18.72
C GLU A 21 -4.37 7.24 -17.56
N THR A 22 -3.08 7.33 -17.89
CA THR A 22 -2.02 7.46 -16.88
C THR A 22 -1.87 8.92 -16.48
N HIS A 23 -2.00 9.19 -15.18
CA HIS A 23 -1.87 10.52 -14.61
C HIS A 23 -0.57 10.70 -13.83
N SER A 24 -0.15 11.94 -13.64
CA SER A 24 0.86 12.28 -12.63
C SER A 24 0.20 12.47 -11.27
N LEU A 25 0.98 12.37 -10.19
CA LEU A 25 0.48 12.71 -8.85
C LEU A 25 -0.05 14.15 -8.79
N GLN A 26 0.56 15.05 -9.55
CA GLN A 26 0.12 16.45 -9.65
C GLN A 26 -1.32 16.55 -10.21
N ASP A 27 -1.64 15.76 -11.23
CA ASP A 27 -2.97 15.78 -11.88
C ASP A 27 -4.07 15.28 -10.93
N LEU A 28 -3.71 14.48 -9.93
CA LEU A 28 -4.64 13.85 -8.99
C LEU A 28 -4.79 14.61 -7.67
N GLN A 29 -4.14 15.76 -7.51
CA GLN A 29 -4.13 16.53 -6.25
C GLN A 29 -5.52 17.02 -5.81
N ASP A 30 -6.44 17.22 -6.73
CA ASP A 30 -7.80 17.69 -6.42
C ASP A 30 -8.77 16.57 -6.10
N LEU A 31 -8.35 15.31 -6.21
CA LEU A 31 -9.19 14.16 -5.85
C LEU A 31 -9.13 13.89 -4.35
N PRO A 32 -10.25 13.46 -3.73
CA PRO A 32 -10.25 13.05 -2.34
C PRO A 32 -9.28 11.90 -2.10
N LEU A 33 -8.32 12.09 -1.20
CA LEU A 33 -7.31 11.10 -0.85
C LEU A 33 -7.58 10.53 0.54
N ILE A 34 -7.59 9.21 0.61
CA ILE A 34 -7.69 8.46 1.87
C ILE A 34 -6.30 7.96 2.24
N GLY A 35 -5.85 8.24 3.43
CA GLY A 35 -4.52 7.84 3.90
C GLY A 35 -4.55 7.30 5.33
N ILE A 36 -3.48 6.61 5.70
CA ILE A 36 -3.26 6.17 7.08
C ILE A 36 -2.92 7.38 7.95
N ALA A 37 -3.45 7.41 9.15
CA ALA A 37 -3.20 8.45 10.14
C ALA A 37 -1.70 8.58 10.48
N PRO A 38 -1.25 9.78 10.92
CA PRO A 38 0.14 10.01 11.31
C PRO A 38 0.63 9.05 12.38
N GLY A 39 1.95 8.82 12.41
CA GLY A 39 2.61 7.97 13.41
C GLY A 39 2.89 6.54 12.95
N SER A 40 2.54 6.18 11.73
CA SER A 40 2.89 4.89 11.14
C SER A 40 4.02 5.01 10.11
N SER A 41 4.76 3.91 9.92
CA SER A 41 5.78 3.84 8.86
C SER A 41 5.19 3.96 7.46
N THR A 42 3.95 3.53 7.26
CA THR A 42 3.22 3.68 6.00
C THR A 42 2.93 5.15 5.72
N ARG A 43 2.45 5.91 6.70
CA ARG A 43 2.23 7.36 6.55
C ARG A 43 3.53 8.08 6.20
N GLU A 44 4.61 7.77 6.90
CA GLU A 44 5.91 8.37 6.64
C GLU A 44 6.41 8.06 5.22
N LEU A 45 6.25 6.82 4.76
CA LEU A 45 6.63 6.41 3.41
C LEU A 45 5.94 7.28 2.35
N TYR A 46 4.63 7.50 2.46
CA TYR A 46 3.90 8.32 1.49
C TYR A 46 4.20 9.80 1.60
N THR A 47 4.44 10.29 2.81
CA THR A 47 4.92 11.67 3.02
C THR A 47 6.24 11.89 2.28
N GLN A 48 7.19 10.98 2.42
CA GLN A 48 8.47 11.05 1.71
C GLN A 48 8.33 10.87 0.20
N TYR A 49 7.47 9.95 -0.23
CA TYR A 49 7.20 9.72 -1.65
C TYR A 49 6.65 10.97 -2.34
N TYR A 50 5.65 11.62 -1.77
CA TYR A 50 5.10 12.87 -2.29
C TYR A 50 6.13 14.01 -2.25
N MET A 51 6.89 14.15 -1.18
CA MET A 51 7.94 15.17 -1.07
C MET A 51 9.01 15.03 -2.16
N ARG A 52 9.39 13.83 -2.54
CA ARG A 52 10.34 13.58 -3.65
C ARG A 52 9.82 14.08 -5.00
N HIS A 53 8.51 14.21 -5.13
CA HIS A 53 7.85 14.77 -6.31
C HIS A 53 7.38 16.21 -6.11
N ASN A 54 7.91 16.90 -5.10
CA ASN A 54 7.60 18.29 -4.74
C ASN A 54 6.11 18.54 -4.44
N LEU A 55 5.44 17.55 -3.86
CA LEU A 55 4.03 17.63 -3.49
C LEU A 55 3.85 17.38 -1.99
N PRO A 56 2.85 18.00 -1.36
CA PRO A 56 2.45 17.64 0.00
C PRO A 56 1.63 16.35 -0.02
N PHE A 57 1.84 15.48 0.96
CA PHE A 57 0.94 14.37 1.24
C PHE A 57 -0.09 14.83 2.27
N SER A 58 -1.27 15.19 1.80
CA SER A 58 -2.35 15.74 2.61
C SER A 58 -3.66 14.99 2.37
N PRO A 59 -3.86 13.83 3.01
CA PRO A 59 -5.11 13.09 2.90
C PRO A 59 -6.30 13.92 3.38
N ASP A 60 -7.41 13.85 2.66
CA ASP A 60 -8.68 14.45 3.04
C ASP A 60 -9.38 13.63 4.12
N MET A 61 -9.14 12.32 4.13
CA MET A 61 -9.65 11.39 5.11
C MET A 61 -8.51 10.53 5.66
N GLU A 62 -8.52 10.33 6.96
CA GLU A 62 -7.50 9.53 7.63
C GLU A 62 -8.15 8.35 8.35
N VAL A 63 -7.54 7.18 8.23
CA VAL A 63 -7.97 5.93 8.86
C VAL A 63 -6.85 5.36 9.73
N ALA A 64 -7.22 4.59 10.74
CA ALA A 64 -6.25 4.01 11.65
C ALA A 64 -5.52 2.80 11.05
N THR A 65 -6.21 2.01 10.24
CA THR A 65 -5.71 0.73 9.71
C THR A 65 -6.01 0.58 8.22
N THR A 66 -5.20 -0.20 7.53
CA THR A 66 -5.30 -0.40 6.07
C THR A 66 -6.63 -1.06 5.67
N ASP A 67 -7.17 -1.95 6.48
CA ASP A 67 -8.45 -2.62 6.21
C ASP A 67 -9.65 -1.67 6.15
N GLN A 68 -9.56 -0.50 6.77
CA GLN A 68 -10.60 0.53 6.69
C GLN A 68 -10.62 1.26 5.33
N ILE A 69 -9.51 1.24 4.60
CA ILE A 69 -9.40 1.93 3.30
C ILE A 69 -10.32 1.30 2.27
N PHE A 70 -10.33 -0.02 2.20
CA PHE A 70 -10.98 -0.76 1.13
C PHE A 70 -12.49 -0.45 1.00
N PRO A 71 -13.32 -0.55 2.05
CA PRO A 71 -14.74 -0.23 1.94
C PRO A 71 -14.99 1.24 1.58
N MET A 72 -14.13 2.16 1.97
CA MET A 72 -14.26 3.57 1.60
C MET A 72 -13.99 3.78 0.10
N VAL A 73 -12.96 3.14 -0.44
CA VAL A 73 -12.63 3.21 -1.86
C VAL A 73 -13.72 2.54 -2.71
N GLU A 74 -14.19 1.37 -2.31
CA GLU A 74 -15.27 0.64 -2.98
C GLU A 74 -16.54 1.49 -3.12
N HIS A 75 -16.83 2.32 -2.12
CA HIS A 75 -17.97 3.23 -2.10
C HIS A 75 -17.67 4.63 -2.67
N ASN A 76 -16.58 4.79 -3.41
CA ASN A 76 -16.22 6.03 -4.13
C ASN A 76 -15.97 7.25 -3.24
N LEU A 77 -15.58 7.05 -1.97
CA LEU A 77 -15.29 8.15 -1.05
C LEU A 77 -13.96 8.86 -1.37
N GLY A 78 -13.06 8.18 -2.08
CA GLY A 78 -11.79 8.73 -2.50
C GLY A 78 -10.88 7.69 -3.11
N ILE A 79 -9.68 8.12 -3.46
CA ILE A 79 -8.60 7.27 -3.94
C ILE A 79 -7.62 6.96 -2.81
N SER A 80 -6.91 5.85 -2.90
CA SER A 80 -5.92 5.47 -1.90
C SER A 80 -4.87 4.53 -2.47
N PHE A 81 -3.73 4.45 -1.80
CA PHE A 81 -2.72 3.43 -2.04
C PHE A 81 -3.04 2.17 -1.25
N PHE A 82 -2.86 1.03 -1.89
CA PHE A 82 -3.16 -0.26 -1.28
C PHE A 82 -2.22 -1.35 -1.82
N PRO A 83 -1.82 -2.36 -1.01
CA PRO A 83 -0.97 -3.44 -1.48
C PRO A 83 -1.58 -4.18 -2.68
N GLU A 84 -0.83 -4.28 -3.78
CA GLU A 84 -1.29 -4.87 -5.04
C GLU A 84 -1.79 -6.30 -4.87
N ASP A 85 -1.08 -7.12 -4.10
CA ASP A 85 -1.43 -8.52 -3.89
C ASP A 85 -2.78 -8.72 -3.21
N LEU A 86 -3.20 -7.77 -2.39
CA LEU A 86 -4.48 -7.79 -1.68
C LEU A 86 -5.66 -7.28 -2.53
N THR A 87 -5.39 -6.73 -3.71
CA THR A 87 -6.42 -6.14 -4.58
C THR A 87 -6.92 -7.05 -5.69
N LYS A 88 -6.26 -8.17 -5.95
CA LYS A 88 -6.50 -9.02 -7.13
C LYS A 88 -7.96 -9.44 -7.32
N GLU A 89 -8.59 -9.95 -6.27
CA GLU A 89 -10.01 -10.39 -6.34
C GLU A 89 -10.97 -9.21 -6.54
N HIS A 90 -10.68 -8.10 -5.90
CA HIS A 90 -11.51 -6.90 -5.95
C HIS A 90 -11.39 -6.16 -7.28
N LEU A 91 -10.21 -6.16 -7.89
CA LEU A 91 -9.99 -5.69 -9.25
C LEU A 91 -10.73 -6.56 -10.26
N ALA A 92 -10.64 -7.89 -10.11
CA ALA A 92 -11.31 -8.83 -10.99
C ALA A 92 -12.85 -8.72 -10.93
N SER A 93 -13.40 -8.44 -9.75
CA SER A 93 -14.85 -8.27 -9.55
C SER A 93 -15.38 -6.89 -9.95
N GLY A 94 -14.50 -5.93 -10.25
CA GLY A 94 -14.87 -4.54 -10.57
C GLY A 94 -15.30 -3.68 -9.38
N LYS A 95 -15.11 -4.14 -8.15
CA LYS A 95 -15.41 -3.38 -6.95
C LYS A 95 -14.50 -2.18 -6.76
N ILE A 96 -13.26 -2.32 -7.21
CA ILE A 96 -12.26 -1.25 -7.30
C ILE A 96 -11.59 -1.28 -8.65
N ILE A 97 -10.93 -0.18 -9.01
CA ILE A 97 -10.13 -0.06 -10.22
C ILE A 97 -8.75 0.50 -9.87
N GLN A 98 -7.75 0.10 -10.63
CA GLN A 98 -6.42 0.68 -10.53
C GLN A 98 -6.35 1.98 -11.32
N ILE A 99 -5.80 3.02 -10.70
CA ILE A 99 -5.51 4.30 -11.36
C ILE A 99 -4.01 4.32 -11.69
N PRO A 100 -3.63 4.24 -12.98
CA PRO A 100 -2.22 4.24 -13.34
C PRO A 100 -1.61 5.63 -13.10
N ILE A 101 -0.42 5.65 -12.50
CA ILE A 101 0.35 6.87 -12.25
C ILE A 101 1.74 6.79 -12.87
N LYS A 102 2.30 7.95 -13.23
CA LYS A 102 3.62 8.05 -13.89
C LYS A 102 4.77 7.82 -12.93
N GLU A 103 4.64 8.29 -11.69
CA GLU A 103 5.66 8.20 -10.67
C GLU A 103 5.74 6.78 -10.11
N ALA A 104 6.94 6.20 -10.14
CA ALA A 104 7.14 4.85 -9.61
C ALA A 104 6.94 4.80 -8.10
N LEU A 105 6.09 3.86 -7.66
CA LEU A 105 5.90 3.59 -6.24
C LEU A 105 7.10 2.84 -5.65
N PRO A 106 7.46 3.15 -4.41
CA PRO A 106 8.55 2.46 -3.74
C PRO A 106 8.21 0.99 -3.46
N GLU A 107 9.19 0.12 -3.65
CA GLU A 107 9.08 -1.26 -3.19
C GLU A 107 9.12 -1.32 -1.67
N ARG A 108 8.24 -2.10 -1.08
CA ARG A 108 8.17 -2.36 0.36
C ARG A 108 8.61 -3.78 0.67
N LYS A 109 9.13 -3.98 1.89
CA LYS A 109 9.63 -5.29 2.33
C LYS A 109 9.07 -5.65 3.70
N ILE A 110 8.64 -6.88 3.82
CA ILE A 110 8.39 -7.50 5.12
C ILE A 110 9.68 -8.20 5.54
N CYS A 111 10.17 -7.87 6.73
CA CYS A 111 11.43 -8.37 7.24
C CYS A 111 11.23 -9.10 8.56
N LEU A 112 11.91 -10.23 8.71
CA LEU A 112 12.09 -10.86 10.01
C LEU A 112 13.27 -10.21 10.72
N ILE A 113 13.04 -9.73 11.94
CA ILE A 113 14.06 -9.11 12.78
C ILE A 113 14.24 -9.96 14.03
N ARG A 114 15.49 -10.28 14.36
CA ARG A 114 15.85 -10.98 15.59
C ARG A 114 16.91 -10.24 16.38
N ASN A 115 16.90 -10.40 17.68
CA ASN A 115 17.97 -9.90 18.53
C ASN A 115 19.11 -10.94 18.60
N VAL A 116 20.21 -10.67 17.91
CA VAL A 116 21.38 -11.57 17.86
C VAL A 116 22.11 -11.72 19.19
N LYS A 117 21.88 -10.82 20.14
CA LYS A 117 22.52 -10.85 21.48
C LYS A 117 21.76 -11.74 22.46
N ARG A 118 20.57 -12.24 22.11
CA ARG A 118 19.78 -13.13 22.96
C ARG A 118 19.62 -14.49 22.32
N PRO A 119 19.72 -15.58 23.07
CA PRO A 119 19.43 -16.90 22.54
C PRO A 119 17.96 -17.00 22.16
N GLN A 120 17.69 -17.63 21.02
CA GLN A 120 16.33 -17.90 20.58
C GLN A 120 15.76 -19.10 21.34
N SER A 121 14.46 -19.05 21.62
CA SER A 121 13.72 -20.25 22.04
C SER A 121 13.62 -21.25 20.87
N ILE A 122 13.33 -22.51 21.18
CA ILE A 122 13.13 -23.56 20.17
C ILE A 122 11.99 -23.16 19.22
N ALA A 123 10.89 -22.65 19.75
CA ALA A 123 9.76 -22.19 18.96
C ALA A 123 10.11 -21.03 18.01
N ALA A 124 10.88 -20.05 18.49
CA ALA A 124 11.31 -18.93 17.66
C ALA A 124 12.23 -19.36 16.51
N ARG A 125 13.12 -20.33 16.76
CA ARG A 125 13.99 -20.92 15.74
C ARG A 125 13.18 -21.68 14.69
N SER A 126 12.25 -22.52 15.14
CA SER A 126 11.38 -23.28 14.23
C SER A 126 10.53 -22.36 13.35
N LEU A 127 10.02 -21.28 13.92
CA LEU A 127 9.28 -20.27 13.13
C LEU A 127 10.18 -19.58 12.09
N GLU A 128 11.40 -19.19 12.47
CA GLU A 128 12.36 -18.58 11.55
C GLU A 128 12.68 -19.54 10.39
N GLU A 129 12.95 -20.81 10.69
CA GLU A 129 13.22 -21.84 9.68
C GLU A 129 12.02 -22.04 8.75
N HIS A 130 10.82 -22.08 9.28
CA HIS A 130 9.59 -22.21 8.50
C HIS A 130 9.39 -21.01 7.55
N LEU A 131 9.50 -19.78 8.06
CA LEU A 131 9.33 -18.56 7.28
C LEU A 131 10.41 -18.38 6.20
N THR A 132 11.64 -18.87 6.47
CA THR A 132 12.76 -18.74 5.50
C THR A 132 12.73 -19.84 4.45
N SER A 133 12.23 -21.03 4.75
CA SER A 133 12.11 -22.13 3.79
C SER A 133 11.02 -21.93 2.75
N HIS A 134 10.00 -21.10 3.04
CA HIS A 134 8.91 -20.79 2.09
C HIS A 134 9.22 -19.60 1.18
N ARG A 135 10.45 -19.06 1.23
CA ARG A 135 10.91 -17.96 0.35
C ARG A 135 11.13 -18.35 -1.11
N GLU A 136 11.25 -19.62 -1.41
CA GLU A 136 11.70 -20.12 -2.73
C GLU A 136 10.56 -20.59 -3.64
N THR A 137 9.30 -20.35 -3.31
CA THR A 137 8.18 -20.97 -4.03
C THR A 137 7.22 -19.97 -4.71
N GLU A 138 7.63 -18.71 -4.96
CA GLU A 138 6.85 -17.79 -5.83
C GLU A 138 7.75 -17.04 -6.82
#